data_42816e91b4b02b4cb7e402dff4ee93da
#
_entry.id   42816e91b4b02b4cb7e402dff4ee93da
#
_cell.length_a   1.000
_cell.length_b   1.000
_cell.length_c   1.000
_cell.angle_alpha   90.00
_cell.angle_beta   90.00
_cell.angle_gamma   90.00
#
_symmetry.space_group_name_H-M   'P 1'
#
loop_
_entity.id
_entity.type
_entity.pdbx_description
1 polymer ?
#
loop_
_entity_poly.entity_id
_entity_poly.type
_entity_poly.pdbx_seq_one_letter_code
_entity_poly.pdbx_strand_id
1 'polypeptide(L)'
;FGNEASSKPGGIELADGGTAFLSDIDQLPPGLQQKLLRAIEDAAVRRGNAPRARPVDVRYVASTSKDLGAEVDAGRFRRDLYFRLAGATFAIPPLRERRDEVLPLAEQFVASASAPLGRSFSLSEDAKQWLTSHDWPGNIRELRNACERAVLLATGAMIERHHLTTIDDPATRPPNQRARASATIPPPFAIRAPSADDMPSQVRATVAELEKQRILEALERCAGNQTRAAEMLGISRRTLINRLDEYGIARPRKRDE
;
A
#
# COMPACT_ATOMS: atom_id res chain seq x y z
N PHE A 1 -19.59 -3.61 7.99
CA PHE A 1 -20.64 -2.82 8.66
C PHE A 1 -21.32 -1.97 7.57
N GLY A 2 -22.67 -2.00 7.49
CA GLY A 2 -23.41 -1.21 6.52
C GLY A 2 -23.32 0.29 6.81
N ASN A 3 -23.44 1.10 5.75
CA ASN A 3 -23.44 2.56 5.87
C ASN A 3 -24.72 3.00 6.63
N GLU A 4 -24.63 3.98 7.52
CA GLU A 4 -25.73 4.41 8.41
C GLU A 4 -27.00 4.85 7.66
N ALA A 5 -26.88 5.22 6.39
CA ALA A 5 -27.99 5.60 5.53
C ALA A 5 -28.51 4.48 4.60
N SER A 6 -27.93 3.29 4.62
CA SER A 6 -28.26 2.22 3.67
C SER A 6 -29.25 1.21 4.26
N SER A 7 -30.36 0.97 3.53
CA SER A 7 -31.29 -0.15 3.80
C SER A 7 -30.68 -1.52 3.48
N LYS A 8 -29.48 -1.57 2.91
CA LYS A 8 -28.81 -2.81 2.53
C LYS A 8 -28.22 -3.53 3.74
N PRO A 9 -28.29 -4.88 3.79
CA PRO A 9 -27.69 -5.67 4.86
C PRO A 9 -26.19 -5.48 4.91
N GLY A 10 -25.62 -5.42 6.11
CA GLY A 10 -24.16 -5.36 6.33
C GLY A 10 -23.50 -6.72 6.13
N GLY A 11 -22.16 -6.74 5.95
CA GLY A 11 -21.39 -7.96 5.69
C GLY A 11 -21.58 -9.05 6.76
N ILE A 12 -21.66 -8.69 8.04
CA ILE A 12 -21.91 -9.67 9.12
C ILE A 12 -23.31 -10.25 9.01
N GLU A 13 -24.31 -9.44 8.66
CA GLU A 13 -25.69 -9.91 8.46
C GLU A 13 -25.83 -10.85 7.26
N LEU A 14 -25.04 -10.61 6.21
CA LEU A 14 -24.98 -11.50 5.04
C LEU A 14 -24.26 -12.82 5.32
N ALA A 15 -23.45 -12.87 6.36
CA ALA A 15 -22.76 -14.07 6.82
C ALA A 15 -23.57 -14.91 7.82
N ASP A 16 -24.83 -14.54 8.08
CA ASP A 16 -25.73 -15.27 8.97
C ASP A 16 -25.87 -16.75 8.57
N GLY A 17 -25.70 -17.66 9.50
CA GLY A 17 -25.61 -19.11 9.28
C GLY A 17 -24.29 -19.59 8.63
N GLY A 18 -23.28 -18.71 8.49
CA GLY A 18 -22.04 -19.01 7.81
C GLY A 18 -20.79 -18.49 8.53
N THR A 19 -19.77 -18.12 7.74
CA THR A 19 -18.47 -17.66 8.23
C THR A 19 -18.15 -16.27 7.71
N ALA A 20 -17.83 -15.34 8.60
CA ALA A 20 -17.28 -14.03 8.27
C ALA A 20 -15.74 -14.08 8.39
N PHE A 21 -15.03 -13.88 7.27
CA PHE A 21 -13.59 -13.72 7.25
C PHE A 21 -13.22 -12.24 7.30
N LEU A 22 -12.45 -11.85 8.33
CA LEU A 22 -12.04 -10.48 8.59
C LEU A 22 -10.54 -10.35 8.32
N SER A 23 -10.15 -9.87 7.13
CA SER A 23 -8.75 -9.65 6.79
C SER A 23 -8.22 -8.37 7.43
N ASP A 24 -6.92 -8.37 7.77
CA ASP A 24 -6.20 -7.22 8.31
C ASP A 24 -6.92 -6.55 9.49
N ILE A 25 -7.34 -7.36 10.46
CA ILE A 25 -8.16 -6.91 11.60
C ILE A 25 -7.47 -5.84 12.46
N ASP A 26 -6.14 -5.78 12.44
CA ASP A 26 -5.32 -4.76 13.08
C ASP A 26 -5.54 -3.35 12.53
N GLN A 27 -6.04 -3.22 11.31
CA GLN A 27 -6.34 -1.94 10.68
C GLN A 27 -7.75 -1.42 11.00
N LEU A 28 -8.54 -2.18 11.77
CA LEU A 28 -9.91 -1.79 12.09
C LEU A 28 -9.93 -0.54 13.01
N PRO A 29 -10.60 0.56 12.61
CA PRO A 29 -10.72 1.75 13.44
C PRO A 29 -11.34 1.46 14.82
N PRO A 30 -10.95 2.18 15.90
CA PRO A 30 -11.43 1.90 17.26
C PRO A 30 -12.96 1.85 17.40
N GLY A 31 -13.69 2.74 16.71
CA GLY A 31 -15.15 2.74 16.71
C GLY A 31 -15.76 1.49 16.07
N LEU A 32 -15.09 0.89 15.07
CA LEU A 32 -15.53 -0.35 14.45
C LEU A 32 -15.12 -1.58 15.27
N GLN A 33 -14.00 -1.53 16.01
CA GLN A 33 -13.62 -2.57 16.95
C GLN A 33 -14.71 -2.77 18.01
N GLN A 34 -15.28 -1.66 18.53
CA GLN A 34 -16.38 -1.73 19.50
C GLN A 34 -17.67 -2.30 18.88
N LYS A 35 -18.00 -1.92 17.63
CA LYS A 35 -19.17 -2.46 16.94
C LYS A 35 -19.03 -3.96 16.66
N LEU A 36 -17.83 -4.40 16.27
CA LEU A 36 -17.52 -5.81 16.04
C LEU A 36 -17.62 -6.62 17.35
N LEU A 37 -17.03 -6.12 18.43
CA LEU A 37 -17.13 -6.76 19.74
C LEU A 37 -18.58 -7.01 20.15
N ARG A 38 -19.44 -5.98 20.04
CA ARG A 38 -20.88 -6.14 20.34
C ARG A 38 -21.55 -7.16 19.42
N ALA A 39 -21.23 -7.16 18.11
CA ALA A 39 -21.81 -8.14 17.21
C ALA A 39 -21.45 -9.59 17.58
N ILE A 40 -20.23 -9.81 18.09
CA ILE A 40 -19.77 -11.12 18.55
C ILE A 40 -20.41 -11.49 19.90
N GLU A 41 -20.49 -10.55 20.85
CA GLU A 41 -21.01 -10.81 22.19
C GLU A 41 -22.52 -11.00 22.24
N ASP A 42 -23.26 -10.12 21.54
CA ASP A 42 -24.72 -10.13 21.52
C ASP A 42 -25.27 -11.15 20.52
N ALA A 43 -24.42 -11.76 19.67
CA ALA A 43 -24.83 -12.57 18.53
C ALA A 43 -25.93 -11.85 17.70
N ALA A 44 -25.79 -10.54 17.54
CA ALA A 44 -26.78 -9.69 16.91
C ALA A 44 -26.14 -8.47 16.25
N VAL A 45 -26.71 -8.01 15.14
CA VAL A 45 -26.28 -6.80 14.44
C VAL A 45 -27.40 -5.77 14.39
N ARG A 46 -27.03 -4.49 14.39
CA ARG A 46 -27.95 -3.38 14.27
C ARG A 46 -27.64 -2.61 12.99
N ARG A 47 -28.67 -2.41 12.16
CA ARG A 47 -28.56 -1.56 10.96
C ARG A 47 -28.68 -0.09 11.34
N GLY A 48 -27.64 0.71 11.14
CA GLY A 48 -27.68 2.15 11.38
C GLY A 48 -28.36 2.51 12.71
N ASN A 49 -29.39 3.32 12.65
CA ASN A 49 -30.22 3.72 13.79
C ASN A 49 -31.45 2.84 14.02
N ALA A 50 -31.49 1.63 13.47
CA ALA A 50 -32.65 0.75 13.64
C ALA A 50 -32.90 0.49 15.14
N PRO A 51 -34.19 0.53 15.60
CA PRO A 51 -34.53 0.37 17.01
C PRO A 51 -34.27 -1.05 17.54
N ARG A 52 -34.25 -2.04 16.64
CA ARG A 52 -34.10 -3.46 17.00
C ARG A 52 -32.81 -4.02 16.42
N ALA A 53 -32.06 -4.77 17.23
CA ALA A 53 -30.98 -5.61 16.77
C ALA A 53 -31.58 -6.88 16.10
N ARG A 54 -30.92 -7.38 15.07
CA ARG A 54 -31.25 -8.64 14.40
C ARG A 54 -30.28 -9.71 14.89
N PRO A 55 -30.77 -10.85 15.43
CA PRO A 55 -29.92 -11.96 15.79
C PRO A 55 -29.22 -12.54 14.56
N VAL A 56 -27.99 -12.98 14.71
CA VAL A 56 -27.17 -13.62 13.68
C VAL A 56 -26.34 -14.73 14.30
N ASP A 57 -26.18 -15.83 13.59
CA ASP A 57 -25.28 -16.92 13.93
C ASP A 57 -24.10 -16.94 12.97
N VAL A 58 -22.95 -16.40 13.36
CA VAL A 58 -21.80 -16.20 12.47
C VAL A 58 -20.54 -16.75 13.13
N ARG A 59 -19.83 -17.62 12.41
CA ARG A 59 -18.46 -17.99 12.76
C ARG A 59 -17.49 -16.89 12.29
N TYR A 60 -16.67 -16.38 13.20
CA TYR A 60 -15.67 -15.35 12.86
C TYR A 60 -14.30 -15.98 12.67
N VAL A 61 -13.63 -15.61 11.59
CA VAL A 61 -12.23 -15.92 11.33
C VAL A 61 -11.53 -14.60 11.00
N ALA A 62 -10.46 -14.28 11.70
CA ALA A 62 -9.70 -13.05 11.49
C ALA A 62 -8.27 -13.35 11.06
N SER A 63 -7.68 -12.49 10.23
CA SER A 63 -6.26 -12.53 9.90
C SER A 63 -5.61 -11.19 10.17
N THR A 64 -4.32 -11.24 10.49
CA THR A 64 -3.47 -10.07 10.68
C THR A 64 -2.04 -10.42 10.30
N SER A 65 -1.27 -9.43 9.86
CA SER A 65 0.18 -9.53 9.65
C SER A 65 1.00 -9.02 10.84
N LYS A 66 0.31 -8.48 11.88
CA LYS A 66 0.95 -7.94 13.07
C LYS A 66 0.68 -8.81 14.29
N ASP A 67 1.51 -8.66 15.30
CA ASP A 67 1.23 -9.18 16.62
C ASP A 67 0.12 -8.34 17.29
N LEU A 68 -1.10 -8.92 17.36
CA LEU A 68 -2.23 -8.24 18.00
C LEU A 68 -2.02 -8.01 19.50
N GLY A 69 -1.21 -8.83 20.18
CA GLY A 69 -0.83 -8.60 21.58
C GLY A 69 -0.06 -7.29 21.71
N ALA A 70 0.94 -7.08 20.87
CA ALA A 70 1.70 -5.83 20.82
C ALA A 70 0.82 -4.62 20.44
N GLU A 71 -0.17 -4.80 19.55
CA GLU A 71 -1.14 -3.74 19.21
C GLU A 71 -2.07 -3.40 20.39
N VAL A 72 -2.43 -4.39 21.23
CA VAL A 72 -3.19 -4.18 22.47
C VAL A 72 -2.37 -3.40 23.49
N ASP A 73 -1.11 -3.77 23.71
CA ASP A 73 -0.23 -3.09 24.67
C ASP A 73 0.07 -1.64 24.23
N ALA A 74 0.12 -1.40 22.93
CA ALA A 74 0.25 -0.06 22.35
C ALA A 74 -1.07 0.75 22.32
N GLY A 75 -2.19 0.19 22.79
CA GLY A 75 -3.50 0.85 22.83
C GLY A 75 -4.18 1.03 21.47
N ARG A 76 -3.67 0.42 20.40
CA ARG A 76 -4.24 0.51 19.05
C ARG A 76 -5.33 -0.55 18.80
N PHE A 77 -5.31 -1.65 19.56
CA PHE A 77 -6.32 -2.68 19.48
C PHE A 77 -6.95 -2.92 20.87
N ARG A 78 -8.25 -3.18 20.90
CA ARG A 78 -8.97 -3.39 22.16
C ARG A 78 -8.65 -4.76 22.73
N ARG A 79 -8.33 -4.83 24.00
CA ARG A 79 -8.02 -6.07 24.74
C ARG A 79 -9.21 -7.04 24.78
N ASP A 80 -10.42 -6.53 24.97
CA ASP A 80 -11.65 -7.33 25.02
C ASP A 80 -11.94 -8.00 23.66
N LEU A 81 -11.81 -7.28 22.56
CA LEU A 81 -11.96 -7.84 21.22
C LEU A 81 -10.86 -8.88 20.90
N TYR A 82 -9.62 -8.62 21.32
CA TYR A 82 -8.52 -9.56 21.16
C TYR A 82 -8.86 -10.92 21.79
N PHE A 83 -9.30 -10.95 23.05
CA PHE A 83 -9.63 -12.20 23.72
C PHE A 83 -10.83 -12.93 23.11
N ARG A 84 -11.77 -12.21 22.51
CA ARG A 84 -12.90 -12.83 21.81
C ARG A 84 -12.47 -13.48 20.47
N LEU A 85 -11.50 -12.89 19.77
CA LEU A 85 -11.00 -13.42 18.50
C LEU A 85 -9.93 -14.51 18.69
N ALA A 86 -9.14 -14.44 19.76
CA ALA A 86 -7.99 -15.32 20.01
C ALA A 86 -8.37 -16.72 20.58
N GLY A 87 -9.59 -17.19 20.37
CA GLY A 87 -10.02 -18.53 20.83
C GLY A 87 -9.19 -19.69 20.24
N ALA A 88 -8.74 -19.56 18.99
CA ALA A 88 -7.74 -20.43 18.37
C ALA A 88 -6.85 -19.57 17.46
N THR A 89 -5.55 -19.61 17.69
CA THR A 89 -4.57 -18.83 16.93
C THR A 89 -3.63 -19.74 16.16
N PHE A 90 -3.49 -19.49 14.86
CA PHE A 90 -2.59 -20.22 13.96
C PHE A 90 -1.60 -19.24 13.37
N ALA A 91 -0.31 -19.49 13.58
CA ALA A 91 0.75 -18.76 12.90
C ALA A 91 1.05 -19.44 11.56
N ILE A 92 0.95 -18.69 10.47
CA ILE A 92 1.33 -19.14 9.13
C ILE A 92 2.79 -18.74 8.90
N PRO A 93 3.75 -19.69 8.85
CA PRO A 93 5.15 -19.35 8.64
C PRO A 93 5.36 -18.74 7.25
N PRO A 94 6.32 -17.82 7.09
CA PRO A 94 6.65 -17.22 5.81
C PRO A 94 7.27 -18.29 4.86
N LEU A 95 7.23 -18.02 3.55
CA LEU A 95 7.63 -18.98 2.53
C LEU A 95 9.11 -19.40 2.65
N ARG A 96 10.00 -18.51 3.13
CA ARG A 96 11.41 -18.82 3.41
C ARG A 96 11.61 -19.96 4.45
N GLU A 97 10.61 -20.19 5.29
CA GLU A 97 10.61 -21.25 6.31
C GLU A 97 9.93 -22.55 5.80
N ARG A 98 9.34 -22.50 4.59
CA ARG A 98 8.65 -23.62 3.90
C ARG A 98 9.21 -23.81 2.49
N ARG A 99 10.52 -23.92 2.37
CA ARG A 99 11.23 -23.95 1.08
C ARG A 99 10.86 -25.14 0.20
N ASP A 100 10.44 -26.24 0.81
CA ASP A 100 9.93 -27.44 0.13
C ASP A 100 8.61 -27.19 -0.63
N GLU A 101 7.82 -26.19 -0.22
CA GLU A 101 6.59 -25.81 -0.92
C GLU A 101 6.83 -24.89 -2.13
N VAL A 102 8.03 -24.27 -2.26
CA VAL A 102 8.29 -23.27 -3.30
C VAL A 102 8.15 -23.84 -4.70
N LEU A 103 8.76 -24.99 -4.98
CA LEU A 103 8.71 -25.60 -6.32
C LEU A 103 7.31 -26.08 -6.71
N PRO A 104 6.59 -26.83 -5.87
CA PRO A 104 5.21 -27.21 -6.17
C PRO A 104 4.30 -26.01 -6.45
N LEU A 105 4.45 -24.93 -5.65
CA LEU A 105 3.68 -23.69 -5.85
C LEU A 105 4.07 -22.98 -7.16
N ALA A 106 5.37 -22.92 -7.48
CA ALA A 106 5.85 -22.30 -8.71
C ALA A 106 5.33 -23.04 -9.95
N GLU A 107 5.38 -24.37 -9.95
CA GLU A 107 4.86 -25.20 -11.04
C GLU A 107 3.34 -25.01 -11.22
N GLN A 108 2.60 -24.94 -10.11
CA GLN A 108 1.16 -24.63 -10.14
C GLN A 108 0.87 -23.24 -10.72
N PHE A 109 1.63 -22.22 -10.34
CA PHE A 109 1.43 -20.86 -10.86
C PHE A 109 1.81 -20.75 -12.33
N VAL A 110 2.90 -21.39 -12.76
CA VAL A 110 3.27 -21.50 -14.17
C VAL A 110 2.17 -22.19 -14.98
N ALA A 111 1.66 -23.32 -14.52
CA ALA A 111 0.57 -24.03 -15.17
C ALA A 111 -0.70 -23.19 -15.27
N SER A 112 -1.09 -22.51 -14.18
CA SER A 112 -2.26 -21.65 -14.15
C SER A 112 -2.13 -20.44 -15.08
N ALA A 113 -0.94 -19.80 -15.14
CA ALA A 113 -0.68 -18.65 -16.00
C ALA A 113 -0.59 -19.04 -17.49
N SER A 114 -0.14 -20.23 -17.79
CA SER A 114 0.02 -20.74 -19.17
C SER A 114 -1.25 -21.31 -19.77
N ALA A 115 -2.19 -21.76 -18.95
CA ALA A 115 -3.46 -22.36 -19.42
C ALA A 115 -4.23 -21.47 -20.41
N PRO A 116 -4.43 -20.15 -20.16
CA PRO A 116 -5.12 -19.27 -21.10
C PRO A 116 -4.38 -19.09 -22.43
N LEU A 117 -3.06 -19.34 -22.44
CA LEU A 117 -2.23 -19.20 -23.65
C LEU A 117 -2.21 -20.47 -24.52
N GLY A 118 -2.81 -21.55 -24.05
CA GLY A 118 -2.76 -22.86 -24.72
C GLY A 118 -1.34 -23.43 -24.85
N ARG A 119 -0.41 -23.00 -23.97
CA ARG A 119 1.01 -23.40 -23.99
C ARG A 119 1.37 -24.11 -22.68
N SER A 120 2.38 -24.95 -22.73
CA SER A 120 2.96 -25.59 -21.55
C SER A 120 4.40 -25.12 -21.39
N PHE A 121 4.78 -24.83 -20.16
CA PHE A 121 6.15 -24.42 -19.82
C PHE A 121 6.74 -25.36 -18.76
N SER A 122 8.05 -25.61 -18.87
CA SER A 122 8.85 -26.30 -17.85
C SER A 122 9.84 -25.33 -17.23
N LEU A 123 10.23 -25.58 -15.98
CA LEU A 123 11.27 -24.81 -15.29
C LEU A 123 12.64 -25.47 -15.58
N SER A 124 13.64 -24.67 -15.97
CA SER A 124 15.03 -25.14 -16.05
C SER A 124 15.60 -25.43 -14.66
N GLU A 125 16.66 -26.24 -14.58
CA GLU A 125 17.29 -26.55 -13.29
C GLU A 125 17.85 -25.32 -12.59
N ASP A 126 18.42 -24.35 -13.33
CA ASP A 126 18.87 -23.06 -12.80
C ASP A 126 17.70 -22.24 -12.24
N ALA A 127 16.54 -22.28 -12.91
CA ALA A 127 15.32 -21.61 -12.43
C ALA A 127 14.84 -22.25 -11.12
N LYS A 128 14.82 -23.59 -11.03
CA LYS A 128 14.41 -24.30 -9.81
C LYS A 128 15.34 -24.02 -8.64
N GLN A 129 16.66 -24.03 -8.87
CA GLN A 129 17.66 -23.71 -7.85
C GLN A 129 17.47 -22.28 -7.33
N TRP A 130 17.25 -21.32 -8.22
CA TRP A 130 17.04 -19.95 -7.83
C TRP A 130 15.73 -19.80 -7.04
N LEU A 131 14.62 -20.39 -7.49
CA LEU A 131 13.33 -20.35 -6.80
C LEU A 131 13.43 -20.83 -5.35
N THR A 132 14.17 -21.92 -5.11
CA THR A 132 14.36 -22.50 -3.77
C THR A 132 15.34 -21.73 -2.90
N SER A 133 16.30 -21.01 -3.51
CA SER A 133 17.31 -20.22 -2.77
C SER A 133 16.83 -18.84 -2.40
N HIS A 134 15.83 -18.28 -3.09
CA HIS A 134 15.31 -16.95 -2.84
C HIS A 134 14.46 -16.90 -1.56
N ASP A 135 14.53 -15.79 -0.81
CA ASP A 135 13.86 -15.65 0.50
C ASP A 135 12.39 -15.22 0.45
N TRP A 136 11.92 -14.80 -0.71
CA TRP A 136 10.52 -14.45 -0.95
C TRP A 136 9.94 -13.48 0.09
N PRO A 137 10.46 -12.24 0.23
CA PRO A 137 9.94 -11.28 1.21
C PRO A 137 8.45 -10.98 1.01
N GLY A 138 7.96 -11.00 -0.23
CA GLY A 138 6.53 -10.90 -0.57
C GLY A 138 5.78 -12.23 -0.55
N ASN A 139 6.42 -13.30 -0.02
CA ASN A 139 5.84 -14.62 0.14
C ASN A 139 5.20 -15.18 -1.15
N ILE A 140 4.08 -15.89 -1.01
CA ILE A 140 3.36 -16.54 -2.13
C ILE A 140 2.93 -15.51 -3.19
N ARG A 141 2.62 -14.28 -2.79
CA ARG A 141 2.20 -13.23 -3.74
C ARG A 141 3.36 -12.83 -4.68
N GLU A 142 4.55 -12.70 -4.14
CA GLU A 142 5.76 -12.40 -4.92
C GLU A 142 6.12 -13.57 -5.84
N LEU A 143 6.12 -14.81 -5.32
CA LEU A 143 6.36 -16.02 -6.10
C LEU A 143 5.40 -16.13 -7.29
N ARG A 144 4.09 -15.94 -7.05
CA ARG A 144 3.08 -15.95 -8.10
C ARG A 144 3.38 -14.91 -9.18
N ASN A 145 3.62 -13.66 -8.79
CA ASN A 145 3.92 -12.56 -9.72
C ASN A 145 5.19 -12.82 -10.54
N ALA A 146 6.21 -13.46 -9.94
CA ALA A 146 7.43 -13.83 -10.65
C ALA A 146 7.16 -14.92 -11.69
N CYS A 147 6.38 -15.95 -11.35
CA CYS A 147 5.99 -17.01 -12.27
C CYS A 147 5.10 -16.52 -13.41
N GLU A 148 4.09 -15.69 -13.13
CA GLU A 148 3.20 -15.10 -14.14
C GLU A 148 4.00 -14.25 -15.15
N ARG A 149 4.93 -13.42 -14.67
CA ARG A 149 5.83 -12.65 -15.55
C ARG A 149 6.74 -13.55 -16.37
N ALA A 150 7.30 -14.58 -15.76
CA ALA A 150 8.19 -15.51 -16.47
C ALA A 150 7.49 -16.20 -17.65
N VAL A 151 6.22 -16.57 -17.48
CA VAL A 151 5.39 -17.13 -18.56
C VAL A 151 5.21 -16.13 -19.70
N LEU A 152 5.03 -14.84 -19.40
CA LEU A 152 4.87 -13.80 -20.43
C LEU A 152 6.20 -13.48 -21.16
N LEU A 153 7.33 -13.59 -20.46
CA LEU A 153 8.66 -13.28 -21.01
C LEU A 153 9.28 -14.44 -21.78
N ALA A 154 8.91 -15.68 -21.45
CA ALA A 154 9.47 -16.86 -22.08
C ALA A 154 9.01 -16.99 -23.54
N THR A 155 9.97 -16.96 -24.46
CA THR A 155 9.71 -17.14 -25.91
C THR A 155 9.62 -18.61 -26.32
N GLY A 156 10.29 -19.52 -25.57
CA GLY A 156 10.29 -20.98 -25.75
C GLY A 156 9.29 -21.70 -24.85
N ALA A 157 9.44 -23.01 -24.71
CA ALA A 157 8.68 -23.87 -23.80
C ALA A 157 9.35 -24.02 -22.42
N MET A 158 10.51 -23.38 -22.21
CA MET A 158 11.28 -23.48 -20.97
C MET A 158 11.42 -22.10 -20.32
N ILE A 159 11.14 -22.05 -19.03
CA ILE A 159 11.37 -20.88 -18.18
C ILE A 159 12.77 -21.01 -17.58
N GLU A 160 13.65 -20.10 -17.95
CA GLU A 160 15.02 -20.01 -17.45
C GLU A 160 15.12 -18.98 -16.33
N ARG A 161 16.25 -19.00 -15.58
CA ARG A 161 16.52 -18.09 -14.49
C ARG A 161 16.31 -16.61 -14.86
N HIS A 162 16.70 -16.20 -16.06
CA HIS A 162 16.60 -14.81 -16.52
C HIS A 162 15.15 -14.33 -16.75
N HIS A 163 14.19 -15.23 -16.90
CA HIS A 163 12.76 -14.88 -16.97
C HIS A 163 12.17 -14.60 -15.57
N LEU A 164 12.79 -15.14 -14.50
CA LEU A 164 12.35 -14.99 -13.12
C LEU A 164 12.94 -13.70 -12.52
N THR A 165 12.19 -12.60 -12.58
CA THR A 165 12.57 -11.32 -11.99
C THR A 165 11.70 -11.00 -10.80
N THR A 166 12.28 -10.54 -9.69
CA THR A 166 11.56 -10.06 -8.52
C THR A 166 11.56 -8.53 -8.45
N ILE A 167 10.71 -7.95 -7.63
CA ILE A 167 10.65 -6.49 -7.44
C ILE A 167 11.99 -5.96 -6.88
N ASP A 168 12.69 -6.79 -6.11
CA ASP A 168 13.99 -6.45 -5.51
C ASP A 168 15.19 -6.77 -6.41
N ASP A 169 14.96 -7.38 -7.57
CA ASP A 169 16.05 -7.64 -8.52
C ASP A 169 16.62 -6.30 -9.02
N PRO A 170 17.94 -6.05 -8.84
CA PRO A 170 18.59 -4.83 -9.32
C PRO A 170 18.36 -4.56 -10.81
N ALA A 171 18.11 -5.62 -11.59
CA ALA A 171 17.82 -5.52 -13.01
C ALA A 171 16.44 -4.93 -13.33
N THR A 172 15.46 -5.05 -12.43
CA THR A 172 14.09 -4.53 -12.60
C THR A 172 13.90 -3.13 -12.06
N ARG A 173 14.86 -2.61 -11.28
CA ARG A 173 14.79 -1.23 -10.75
C ARG A 173 15.01 -0.24 -11.87
N PRO A 174 14.16 0.80 -12.01
CA PRO A 174 14.38 1.85 -12.97
C PRO A 174 15.75 2.52 -12.75
N PRO A 175 16.41 3.02 -13.81
CA PRO A 175 17.81 3.51 -13.75
C PRO A 175 18.07 4.51 -12.62
N ASN A 176 17.05 5.28 -12.24
CA ASN A 176 17.13 6.28 -11.16
C ASN A 176 17.21 5.67 -9.73
N GLN A 177 16.85 4.39 -9.57
CA GLN A 177 16.94 3.70 -8.27
C GLN A 177 18.19 2.80 -8.16
N ARG A 178 18.81 2.44 -9.29
CA ARG A 178 20.06 1.65 -9.30
C ARG A 178 21.22 2.40 -8.67
N ALA A 179 21.28 3.71 -8.85
CA ALA A 179 22.32 4.57 -8.28
C ALA A 179 22.22 4.77 -6.75
N ARG A 180 21.04 4.51 -6.15
CA ARG A 180 20.84 4.66 -4.69
C ARG A 180 21.14 3.40 -3.88
N ALA A 181 21.18 2.23 -4.50
CA ALA A 181 21.41 0.95 -3.81
C ALA A 181 22.86 0.66 -3.46
N SER A 182 23.84 1.40 -4.03
CA SER A 182 25.26 1.28 -3.70
C SER A 182 25.71 2.19 -2.55
N ALA A 183 24.82 2.99 -1.97
CA ALA A 183 25.11 3.80 -0.80
C ALA A 183 24.59 3.08 0.44
N THR A 184 25.49 2.67 1.31
CA THR A 184 25.23 2.15 2.66
C THR A 184 24.20 3.01 3.37
N ILE A 185 23.02 2.45 3.71
CA ILE A 185 21.93 3.15 4.38
C ILE A 185 22.36 3.41 5.83
N PRO A 186 22.53 4.66 6.27
CA PRO A 186 22.59 4.97 7.69
C PRO A 186 21.19 4.82 8.32
N PRO A 187 21.08 4.57 9.65
CA PRO A 187 19.83 4.24 10.32
C PRO A 187 18.76 5.33 10.16
N PRO A 188 17.45 4.98 10.30
CA PRO A 188 16.33 5.85 9.95
C PRO A 188 16.10 6.92 11.02
N PHE A 189 16.89 7.98 11.01
CA PHE A 189 16.54 9.23 11.68
C PHE A 189 17.09 10.44 10.91
N ALA A 190 16.21 11.40 10.66
CA ALA A 190 16.41 12.68 9.98
C ALA A 190 16.39 12.61 8.45
N ILE A 191 15.17 12.60 7.88
CA ILE A 191 14.96 13.23 6.57
C ILE A 191 15.11 14.75 6.80
N ARG A 192 16.35 15.22 6.75
CA ARG A 192 16.65 16.63 6.51
C ARG A 192 16.44 16.84 5.01
N ALA A 193 15.39 17.57 4.63
CA ALA A 193 15.26 18.07 3.27
C ALA A 193 16.61 18.71 2.87
N PRO A 194 17.12 18.48 1.63
CA PRO A 194 18.34 19.12 1.19
C PRO A 194 18.14 20.63 1.34
N SER A 195 18.95 21.25 2.18
CA SER A 195 18.98 22.69 2.30
C SER A 195 19.48 23.26 0.97
N ALA A 196 18.94 24.41 0.59
CA ALA A 196 19.28 25.11 -0.65
C ALA A 196 20.79 25.33 -0.82
N ASP A 197 21.59 25.06 0.21
CA ASP A 197 23.07 25.24 0.23
C ASP A 197 23.88 24.12 -0.43
N ASP A 198 23.28 22.91 -0.68
CA ASP A 198 24.01 21.75 -1.23
C ASP A 198 23.96 21.62 -2.76
N MET A 199 23.32 22.56 -3.48
CA MET A 199 23.20 22.50 -4.95
C MET A 199 24.24 23.41 -5.63
N PRO A 200 24.81 23.00 -6.80
CA PRO A 200 25.67 23.86 -7.61
C PRO A 200 24.95 25.15 -8.02
N SER A 201 25.65 26.28 -7.95
CA SER A 201 25.05 27.63 -8.16
C SER A 201 24.31 27.78 -9.49
N GLN A 202 24.75 27.12 -10.57
CA GLN A 202 24.10 27.13 -11.87
C GLN A 202 22.74 26.40 -11.88
N VAL A 203 22.63 25.29 -11.15
CA VAL A 203 21.36 24.54 -11.03
C VAL A 203 20.34 25.31 -10.19
N ARG A 204 20.81 26.01 -9.14
CA ARG A 204 19.98 26.92 -8.32
C ARG A 204 19.38 28.05 -9.16
N ALA A 205 20.19 28.69 -10.00
CA ALA A 205 19.71 29.79 -10.83
C ALA A 205 18.66 29.33 -11.84
N THR A 206 18.82 28.15 -12.44
CA THR A 206 17.87 27.61 -13.41
C THR A 206 16.56 27.17 -12.74
N VAL A 207 16.62 26.56 -11.58
CA VAL A 207 15.42 26.16 -10.82
C VAL A 207 14.66 27.38 -10.31
N ALA A 208 15.36 28.40 -9.80
CA ALA A 208 14.74 29.65 -9.35
C ALA A 208 14.04 30.41 -10.49
N GLU A 209 14.64 30.44 -11.68
CA GLU A 209 14.05 31.09 -12.85
C GLU A 209 12.80 30.35 -13.35
N LEU A 210 12.83 29.02 -13.38
CA LEU A 210 11.66 28.19 -13.72
C LEU A 210 10.52 28.33 -12.69
N GLU A 211 10.85 28.41 -11.42
CA GLU A 211 9.87 28.59 -10.34
C GLU A 211 9.23 30.01 -10.44
N LYS A 212 10.04 31.03 -10.69
CA LYS A 212 9.59 32.40 -10.91
C LYS A 212 8.64 32.51 -12.11
N GLN A 213 8.95 31.86 -13.23
CA GLN A 213 8.09 31.83 -14.42
C GLN A 213 6.76 31.15 -14.12
N ARG A 214 6.74 30.03 -13.40
CA ARG A 214 5.51 29.34 -12.99
C ARG A 214 4.63 30.19 -12.07
N ILE A 215 5.22 30.94 -11.15
CA ILE A 215 4.50 31.83 -10.26
C ILE A 215 3.86 32.99 -11.05
N LEU A 216 4.59 33.60 -11.98
CA LEU A 216 4.08 34.67 -12.85
C LEU A 216 2.91 34.17 -13.71
N GLU A 217 3.07 33.02 -14.37
CA GLU A 217 2.01 32.41 -15.18
C GLU A 217 0.74 32.11 -14.35
N ALA A 218 0.89 31.58 -13.14
CA ALA A 218 -0.22 31.30 -12.26
C ALA A 218 -0.95 32.59 -11.82
N LEU A 219 -0.21 33.66 -11.54
CA LEU A 219 -0.80 34.96 -11.18
C LEU A 219 -1.54 35.60 -12.38
N GLU A 220 -1.00 35.52 -13.57
CA GLU A 220 -1.65 36.01 -14.79
C GLU A 220 -2.96 35.26 -15.06
N ARG A 221 -2.93 33.93 -15.03
CA ARG A 221 -4.13 33.08 -15.20
C ARG A 221 -5.21 33.32 -14.14
N CYS A 222 -4.82 33.74 -12.94
CA CYS A 222 -5.74 34.05 -11.86
C CYS A 222 -6.05 35.53 -11.73
N ALA A 223 -5.75 36.38 -12.73
CA ALA A 223 -5.96 37.82 -12.72
C ALA A 223 -5.43 38.50 -11.44
N GLY A 224 -4.27 38.05 -10.94
CA GLY A 224 -3.62 38.57 -9.75
C GLY A 224 -4.17 38.02 -8.41
N ASN A 225 -5.14 37.12 -8.42
CA ASN A 225 -5.70 36.53 -7.21
C ASN A 225 -4.73 35.55 -6.57
N GLN A 226 -4.03 35.97 -5.52
CA GLN A 226 -3.02 35.20 -4.82
C GLN A 226 -3.53 33.89 -4.19
N THR A 227 -4.79 33.85 -3.75
CA THR A 227 -5.38 32.65 -3.15
C THR A 227 -5.59 31.57 -4.21
N ARG A 228 -6.20 31.94 -5.35
CA ARG A 228 -6.40 31.03 -6.50
C ARG A 228 -5.08 30.60 -7.14
N ALA A 229 -4.11 31.49 -7.25
CA ALA A 229 -2.79 31.17 -7.77
C ALA A 229 -2.04 30.18 -6.87
N ALA A 230 -2.13 30.32 -5.54
CA ALA A 230 -1.55 29.38 -4.59
C ALA A 230 -2.20 27.99 -4.68
N GLU A 231 -3.52 27.92 -4.79
CA GLU A 231 -4.28 26.68 -5.00
C GLU A 231 -3.86 25.99 -6.32
N MET A 232 -3.74 26.74 -7.41
CA MET A 232 -3.31 26.22 -8.72
C MET A 232 -1.86 25.67 -8.69
N LEU A 233 -0.99 26.28 -7.88
CA LEU A 233 0.39 25.84 -7.68
C LEU A 233 0.54 24.72 -6.63
N GLY A 234 -0.54 24.36 -5.91
CA GLY A 234 -0.51 23.34 -4.85
C GLY A 234 0.27 23.78 -3.59
N ILE A 235 0.41 25.09 -3.34
CA ILE A 235 1.14 25.65 -2.20
C ILE A 235 0.23 26.51 -1.31
N SER A 236 0.65 26.75 -0.06
CA SER A 236 -0.10 27.67 0.81
C SER A 236 0.05 29.12 0.33
N ARG A 237 -0.99 29.95 0.56
CA ARG A 237 -0.93 31.40 0.27
C ARG A 237 0.27 32.06 0.94
N ARG A 238 0.62 31.66 2.16
CA ARG A 238 1.78 32.18 2.91
C ARG A 238 3.09 31.85 2.19
N THR A 239 3.22 30.64 1.66
CA THR A 239 4.39 30.20 0.89
C THR A 239 4.51 31.01 -0.39
N LEU A 240 3.39 31.23 -1.11
CA LEU A 240 3.38 32.06 -2.31
C LEU A 240 3.85 33.50 -2.03
N ILE A 241 3.38 34.14 -0.95
CA ILE A 241 3.78 35.49 -0.56
C ILE A 241 5.29 35.55 -0.27
N ASN A 242 5.83 34.59 0.47
CA ASN A 242 7.26 34.52 0.76
C ASN A 242 8.09 34.40 -0.53
N ARG A 243 7.65 33.59 -1.49
CA ARG A 243 8.31 33.43 -2.80
C ARG A 243 8.23 34.69 -3.66
N LEU A 244 7.12 35.41 -3.62
CA LEU A 244 6.99 36.72 -4.32
C LEU A 244 8.00 37.73 -3.79
N ASP A 245 8.17 37.81 -2.48
CA ASP A 245 9.14 38.69 -1.84
C ASP A 245 10.60 38.25 -2.16
N GLU A 246 10.88 36.95 -2.12
CA GLU A 246 12.19 36.38 -2.44
C GLU A 246 12.61 36.65 -3.90
N TYR A 247 11.68 36.55 -4.85
CA TYR A 247 11.92 36.81 -6.28
C TYR A 247 11.73 38.28 -6.71
N GLY A 248 11.42 39.18 -5.79
CA GLY A 248 11.23 40.60 -6.07
C GLY A 248 10.03 40.88 -6.97
N ILE A 249 9.03 40.01 -7.00
CA ILE A 249 7.84 40.16 -7.83
C ILE A 249 6.84 41.08 -7.11
N ALA A 250 6.44 42.18 -7.78
CA ALA A 250 5.48 43.14 -7.22
C ALA A 250 4.15 42.46 -6.90
N ARG A 251 3.62 42.65 -5.69
CA ARG A 251 2.33 42.11 -5.26
C ARG A 251 1.21 42.74 -6.06
N PRO A 252 0.43 42.00 -6.85
CA PRO A 252 -0.71 42.60 -7.54
C PRO A 252 -1.71 43.12 -6.52
N ARG A 253 -2.03 44.42 -6.59
CA ARG A 253 -3.10 45.03 -5.79
C ARG A 253 -4.45 44.66 -6.40
N LYS A 254 -5.40 44.28 -5.53
CA LYS A 254 -6.79 44.05 -5.91
C LYS A 254 -7.29 45.29 -6.68
N ARG A 255 -7.64 45.11 -7.96
CA ARG A 255 -8.45 46.13 -8.63
C ARG A 255 -9.83 46.04 -7.98
N ASP A 256 -10.20 47.10 -7.25
CA ASP A 256 -11.58 47.33 -6.84
C ASP A 256 -12.38 47.65 -8.12
N GLU A 257 -13.32 46.75 -8.45
CA GLU A 257 -14.53 47.02 -9.20
C GLU A 257 -15.71 46.89 -8.26
#